data_f5a4f32af8c9e74fd5a35190a9dfa3fe
#
_entry.id   f5a4f32af8c9e74fd5a35190a9dfa3fe
#
_cell.length_a   1.000
_cell.length_b   1.000
_cell.length_c   1.000
_cell.angle_alpha   90.00
_cell.angle_beta   90.00
_cell.angle_gamma   90.00
#
_symmetry.space_group_name_H-M   'P 1'
#
loop_
_entity.id
_entity.type
_entity.pdbx_description
1 polymer ?
#
loop_
_entity_poly.entity_id
_entity_poly.type
_entity_poly.pdbx_seq_one_letter_code
_entity_poly.pdbx_strand_id
1 'polypeptide(L)'
;MKTTRILLWAMTTIVMVGCSHNDANEYCIMPKGTELRAGDVVFRRGGGFTSQAVLMADRDGNYSHCGIVVDSAGVLRVVHAVPGEPDYNGDEDRVKMDTPERFFSNEYASSGEVCRQTDSVVARKATEYAIRQYRRHALFDHDYDSEDTTSYYCTELVVRAYEWAGMPLTGAPQHAFHLPGCNSICWLPSDLRNSEKLKTVAVF
;
A
#
# COMPACT_ATOMS: atom_id res chain seq x y z
N MET A 1 -22.82 38.68 -66.94
CA MET A 1 -22.16 39.13 -65.69
C MET A 1 -22.26 37.96 -64.71
N LYS A 2 -21.16 37.22 -64.46
CA LYS A 2 -21.11 36.05 -63.56
C LYS A 2 -20.45 36.53 -62.27
N THR A 3 -21.23 36.53 -61.18
CA THR A 3 -20.72 36.88 -59.81
C THR A 3 -20.19 35.59 -59.13
N THR A 4 -18.87 35.55 -58.97
CA THR A 4 -18.20 34.46 -58.28
C THR A 4 -18.25 34.74 -56.76
N ARG A 5 -18.94 33.82 -56.02
CA ARG A 5 -18.95 33.85 -54.54
C ARG A 5 -17.74 33.08 -54.05
N ILE A 6 -16.82 33.81 -53.37
CA ILE A 6 -15.70 33.24 -52.65
C ILE A 6 -16.20 32.82 -51.25
N LEU A 7 -16.20 31.49 -50.94
CA LEU A 7 -16.43 30.96 -49.61
C LEU A 7 -15.09 31.05 -48.86
N LEU A 8 -15.02 31.87 -47.81
CA LEU A 8 -13.95 31.82 -46.84
C LEU A 8 -14.21 30.68 -45.85
N TRP A 9 -13.34 29.70 -45.85
CA TRP A 9 -13.29 28.69 -44.79
C TRP A 9 -12.44 29.22 -43.64
N ALA A 10 -13.10 29.50 -42.51
CA ALA A 10 -12.42 29.80 -41.26
C ALA A 10 -11.95 28.49 -40.61
N MET A 11 -10.65 28.24 -40.64
CA MET A 11 -10.00 27.12 -39.93
C MET A 11 -9.89 27.51 -38.46
N THR A 12 -10.78 26.97 -37.63
CA THR A 12 -10.67 27.11 -36.17
C THR A 12 -9.64 26.11 -35.65
N THR A 13 -8.44 26.59 -35.32
CA THR A 13 -7.41 25.83 -34.65
C THR A 13 -7.85 25.63 -33.17
N ILE A 14 -8.28 24.40 -32.83
CA ILE A 14 -8.47 24.01 -31.43
C ILE A 14 -7.09 23.80 -30.83
N VAL A 15 -6.66 24.75 -29.98
CA VAL A 15 -5.48 24.56 -29.13
C VAL A 15 -5.87 23.63 -27.99
N MET A 16 -5.46 22.37 -28.09
CA MET A 16 -5.52 21.42 -26.98
C MET A 16 -4.50 21.86 -25.94
N VAL A 17 -4.97 22.54 -24.89
CA VAL A 17 -4.18 22.74 -23.68
C VAL A 17 -4.10 21.39 -22.99
N GLY A 18 -3.06 20.64 -23.26
CA GLY A 18 -2.71 19.47 -22.48
C GLY A 18 -2.34 19.94 -21.07
N CYS A 19 -3.11 19.54 -20.06
CA CYS A 19 -2.66 19.60 -18.69
C CYS A 19 -1.45 18.67 -18.58
N SER A 20 -0.25 19.19 -18.66
CA SER A 20 0.93 18.47 -18.23
C SER A 20 0.85 18.37 -16.70
N HIS A 21 0.55 17.20 -16.18
CA HIS A 21 0.91 16.87 -14.80
C HIS A 21 2.43 17.07 -14.72
N ASN A 22 2.85 17.88 -13.78
CA ASN A 22 4.27 18.03 -13.44
C ASN A 22 4.74 16.79 -12.68
N ASP A 23 5.04 15.72 -13.39
CA ASP A 23 5.67 14.50 -12.85
C ASP A 23 7.16 14.72 -12.51
N ALA A 24 7.61 15.98 -12.48
CA ALA A 24 9.03 16.32 -12.44
C ALA A 24 9.71 16.06 -11.07
N ASN A 25 9.01 15.52 -10.07
CA ASN A 25 9.59 15.38 -8.73
C ASN A 25 9.20 14.08 -8.00
N GLU A 26 8.59 13.10 -8.65
CA GLU A 26 8.32 11.80 -8.05
C GLU A 26 9.57 10.93 -8.10
N TYR A 27 10.01 10.43 -6.93
CA TYR A 27 11.14 9.51 -6.81
C TYR A 27 10.87 8.48 -5.71
N CYS A 28 11.45 7.30 -5.85
CA CYS A 28 11.43 6.26 -4.84
C CYS A 28 12.45 6.58 -3.74
N ILE A 29 12.00 6.60 -2.47
CA ILE A 29 12.88 6.86 -1.32
C ILE A 29 13.72 5.64 -0.94
N MET A 30 13.33 4.43 -1.39
CA MET A 30 14.09 3.21 -1.15
C MET A 30 15.44 3.27 -1.88
N PRO A 31 16.58 3.06 -1.19
CA PRO A 31 17.90 3.11 -1.82
C PRO A 31 18.03 2.11 -2.96
N LYS A 32 18.68 2.54 -4.04
CA LYS A 32 19.01 1.63 -5.16
C LYS A 32 19.87 0.47 -4.65
N GLY A 33 19.47 -0.76 -5.04
CA GLY A 33 20.18 -1.97 -4.62
C GLY A 33 19.67 -2.58 -3.31
N THR A 34 18.62 -2.02 -2.69
CA THR A 34 17.92 -2.69 -1.58
C THR A 34 17.40 -4.04 -2.07
N GLU A 35 17.86 -5.12 -1.43
CA GLU A 35 17.49 -6.47 -1.81
C GLU A 35 16.16 -6.88 -1.18
N LEU A 36 15.10 -6.89 -1.99
CA LEU A 36 13.78 -7.41 -1.60
C LEU A 36 13.66 -8.91 -1.93
N ARG A 37 12.88 -9.62 -1.13
CA ARG A 37 12.49 -11.02 -1.37
C ARG A 37 11.01 -11.22 -1.11
N ALA A 38 10.40 -12.17 -1.83
CA ALA A 38 9.03 -12.57 -1.55
C ALA A 38 8.88 -13.03 -0.10
N GLY A 39 7.88 -12.50 0.61
CA GLY A 39 7.65 -12.67 2.03
C GLY A 39 8.28 -11.58 2.91
N ASP A 40 9.05 -10.63 2.38
CA ASP A 40 9.46 -9.48 3.18
C ASP A 40 8.23 -8.66 3.58
N VAL A 41 8.20 -8.21 4.82
CA VAL A 41 7.23 -7.23 5.31
C VAL A 41 7.86 -5.85 5.15
N VAL A 42 7.16 -4.98 4.46
CA VAL A 42 7.61 -3.61 4.18
C VAL A 42 6.75 -2.61 4.93
N PHE A 43 7.40 -1.57 5.46
CA PHE A 43 6.76 -0.51 6.22
C PHE A 43 7.08 0.83 5.59
N ARG A 44 6.12 1.76 5.63
CA ARG A 44 6.34 3.16 5.25
C ARG A 44 5.64 4.13 6.19
N ARG A 45 6.20 5.32 6.31
CA ARG A 45 5.59 6.46 7.00
C ARG A 45 4.92 7.35 5.97
N GLY A 46 3.60 7.34 5.93
CA GLY A 46 2.82 8.24 5.09
C GLY A 46 2.56 9.60 5.73
N GLY A 47 2.07 10.54 4.93
CA GLY A 47 1.74 11.91 5.36
C GLY A 47 0.25 12.24 5.40
N GLY A 48 -0.61 11.38 4.86
CA GLY A 48 -2.07 11.62 4.78
C GLY A 48 -2.79 11.56 6.14
N PHE A 49 -4.08 11.91 6.12
CA PHE A 49 -4.90 11.94 7.34
C PHE A 49 -4.95 10.60 8.08
N THR A 50 -5.23 9.50 7.37
CA THR A 50 -5.23 8.15 7.95
C THR A 50 -3.87 7.78 8.52
N SER A 51 -2.77 8.13 7.84
CA SER A 51 -1.41 7.89 8.33
C SER A 51 -1.15 8.63 9.65
N GLN A 52 -1.59 9.88 9.78
CA GLN A 52 -1.44 10.63 11.01
C GLN A 52 -2.25 10.01 12.15
N ALA A 53 -3.47 9.53 11.88
CA ALA A 53 -4.28 8.86 12.88
C ALA A 53 -3.63 7.56 13.38
N VAL A 54 -3.07 6.75 12.47
CA VAL A 54 -2.31 5.54 12.84
C VAL A 54 -1.10 5.90 13.69
N LEU A 55 -0.31 6.90 13.32
CA LEU A 55 0.87 7.35 14.09
C LEU A 55 0.51 7.91 15.47
N MET A 56 -0.67 8.51 15.61
CA MET A 56 -1.15 8.98 16.93
C MET A 56 -1.57 7.81 17.83
N ALA A 57 -2.12 6.75 17.27
CA ALA A 57 -2.50 5.54 17.99
C ALA A 57 -1.28 4.66 18.30
N ASP A 58 -0.36 4.54 17.35
CA ASP A 58 0.88 3.75 17.43
C ASP A 58 2.02 4.57 18.07
N ARG A 59 1.95 4.78 19.39
CA ARG A 59 2.86 5.66 20.11
C ARG A 59 4.34 5.22 20.06
N ASP A 60 4.55 3.92 19.91
CA ASP A 60 5.88 3.32 19.83
C ASP A 60 6.31 3.04 18.38
N GLY A 61 5.45 3.38 17.42
CA GLY A 61 5.64 3.13 15.99
C GLY A 61 6.17 4.34 15.23
N ASN A 62 6.99 4.05 14.22
CA ASN A 62 7.52 5.04 13.29
C ASN A 62 6.79 5.01 11.93
N TYR A 63 5.98 3.99 11.69
CA TYR A 63 5.33 3.72 10.41
C TYR A 63 3.81 3.73 10.53
N SER A 64 3.16 4.15 9.48
CA SER A 64 1.68 4.21 9.43
C SER A 64 1.07 3.19 8.49
N HIS A 65 1.90 2.48 7.74
CA HIS A 65 1.43 1.56 6.71
C HIS A 65 2.42 0.42 6.50
N CYS A 66 1.89 -0.75 6.11
CA CYS A 66 2.70 -1.91 5.79
C CYS A 66 2.11 -2.72 4.63
N GLY A 67 2.93 -3.60 4.07
CA GLY A 67 2.56 -4.55 3.05
C GLY A 67 3.49 -5.76 3.05
N ILE A 68 3.23 -6.70 2.16
CA ILE A 68 4.04 -7.90 1.98
C ILE A 68 4.58 -7.96 0.56
N VAL A 69 5.88 -8.18 0.41
CA VAL A 69 6.51 -8.37 -0.90
C VAL A 69 6.11 -9.73 -1.45
N VAL A 70 5.69 -9.77 -2.69
CA VAL A 70 5.31 -10.99 -3.41
C VAL A 70 6.07 -11.11 -4.73
N ASP A 71 6.24 -12.32 -5.22
CA ASP A 71 6.70 -12.57 -6.59
C ASP A 71 5.46 -12.76 -7.49
N SER A 72 5.30 -11.89 -8.46
CA SER A 72 4.27 -11.97 -9.48
C SER A 72 4.90 -12.19 -10.84
N ALA A 73 4.97 -13.45 -11.26
CA ALA A 73 5.55 -13.88 -12.54
C ALA A 73 7.03 -13.43 -12.74
N GLY A 74 7.86 -13.58 -11.71
CA GLY A 74 9.27 -13.20 -11.74
C GLY A 74 9.55 -11.72 -11.48
N VAL A 75 8.51 -10.94 -11.11
CA VAL A 75 8.62 -9.51 -10.78
C VAL A 75 8.14 -9.28 -9.36
N LEU A 76 8.98 -8.65 -8.54
CA LEU A 76 8.62 -8.32 -7.17
C LEU A 76 7.57 -7.19 -7.15
N ARG A 77 6.57 -7.37 -6.31
CA ARG A 77 5.47 -6.44 -6.05
C ARG A 77 5.23 -6.34 -4.56
N VAL A 78 4.48 -5.32 -4.14
CA VAL A 78 4.00 -5.17 -2.76
C VAL A 78 2.49 -5.31 -2.77
N VAL A 79 1.96 -6.28 -2.02
CA VAL A 79 0.53 -6.40 -1.77
C VAL A 79 0.22 -5.73 -0.45
N HIS A 80 -0.71 -4.78 -0.45
CA HIS A 80 -1.12 -4.02 0.73
C HIS A 80 -2.59 -3.60 0.63
N ALA A 81 -3.24 -3.36 1.77
CA ALA A 81 -4.58 -2.80 1.84
C ALA A 81 -4.47 -1.31 2.17
N VAL A 82 -4.95 -0.43 1.29
CA VAL A 82 -4.73 1.01 1.42
C VAL A 82 -5.94 1.81 0.99
N PRO A 83 -6.36 2.83 1.79
CA PRO A 83 -7.38 3.78 1.39
C PRO A 83 -6.76 5.01 0.71
N GLY A 84 -7.52 5.63 -0.19
CA GLY A 84 -7.18 6.93 -0.78
C GLY A 84 -6.01 6.91 -1.78
N GLU A 85 -5.65 5.76 -2.31
CA GLU A 85 -4.62 5.61 -3.35
C GLU A 85 -5.21 4.93 -4.60
N PRO A 86 -6.13 5.56 -5.33
CA PRO A 86 -6.81 4.94 -6.46
C PRO A 86 -5.85 4.72 -7.65
N ASP A 87 -6.05 3.61 -8.40
CA ASP A 87 -5.32 3.34 -9.65
C ASP A 87 -5.97 4.04 -10.84
N TYR A 88 -7.28 4.34 -10.72
CA TYR A 88 -8.07 5.03 -11.73
C TYR A 88 -9.23 5.81 -11.07
N ASN A 89 -9.85 6.70 -11.81
CA ASN A 89 -10.97 7.50 -11.29
C ASN A 89 -12.18 6.60 -10.94
N GLY A 90 -12.58 6.58 -9.66
CA GLY A 90 -13.65 5.74 -9.14
C GLY A 90 -13.19 4.36 -8.67
N ASP A 91 -11.88 4.12 -8.55
CA ASP A 91 -11.35 2.91 -7.90
C ASP A 91 -11.71 2.89 -6.42
N GLU A 92 -12.12 1.73 -5.93
CA GLU A 92 -12.47 1.54 -4.52
C GLU A 92 -11.22 1.30 -3.66
N ASP A 93 -11.30 1.70 -2.40
CA ASP A 93 -10.27 1.37 -1.41
C ASP A 93 -10.23 -0.15 -1.19
N ARG A 94 -9.10 -0.77 -1.42
CA ARG A 94 -8.99 -2.22 -1.49
C ARG A 94 -7.56 -2.74 -1.27
N VAL A 95 -7.43 -4.05 -1.27
CA VAL A 95 -6.13 -4.71 -1.38
C VAL A 95 -5.57 -4.49 -2.80
N LYS A 96 -4.39 -3.90 -2.87
CA LYS A 96 -3.68 -3.52 -4.10
C LYS A 96 -2.38 -4.29 -4.27
N MET A 97 -1.82 -4.21 -5.48
CA MET A 97 -0.52 -4.78 -5.81
C MET A 97 0.29 -3.73 -6.58
N ASP A 98 1.15 -3.05 -5.88
CA ASP A 98 1.99 -1.98 -6.43
C ASP A 98 3.42 -2.44 -6.73
N THR A 99 4.16 -1.64 -7.49
CA THR A 99 5.62 -1.82 -7.56
C THR A 99 6.26 -1.36 -6.26
N PRO A 100 7.44 -1.88 -5.88
CA PRO A 100 8.18 -1.35 -4.74
C PRO A 100 8.47 0.16 -4.88
N GLU A 101 8.72 0.63 -6.10
CA GLU A 101 8.97 2.04 -6.41
C GLU A 101 7.74 2.90 -6.11
N ARG A 102 6.53 2.44 -6.46
CA ARG A 102 5.29 3.16 -6.14
C ARG A 102 5.01 3.12 -4.64
N PHE A 103 5.12 1.95 -4.01
CA PHE A 103 4.91 1.81 -2.56
C PHE A 103 5.81 2.75 -1.76
N PHE A 104 7.07 2.93 -2.18
CA PHE A 104 8.05 3.81 -1.56
C PHE A 104 8.26 5.13 -2.32
N SER A 105 7.31 5.55 -3.14
CA SER A 105 7.34 6.88 -3.76
C SER A 105 7.27 7.96 -2.68
N ASN A 106 8.02 9.06 -2.87
CA ASN A 106 7.97 10.23 -2.00
C ASN A 106 6.57 10.89 -1.91
N GLU A 107 5.66 10.54 -2.79
CA GLU A 107 4.23 10.90 -2.69
C GLU A 107 3.57 10.22 -1.49
N TYR A 108 3.91 8.94 -1.24
CA TYR A 108 3.27 8.10 -0.24
C TYR A 108 4.14 7.79 0.97
N ALA A 109 5.44 8.05 0.89
CA ALA A 109 6.41 7.64 1.91
C ALA A 109 7.45 8.72 2.20
N SER A 110 7.69 9.01 3.47
CA SER A 110 8.77 9.87 3.96
C SER A 110 9.92 9.09 4.59
N SER A 111 9.68 7.84 4.97
CA SER A 111 10.67 6.88 5.46
C SER A 111 10.14 5.47 5.24
N GLY A 112 11.03 4.48 5.27
CA GLY A 112 10.67 3.09 5.07
C GLY A 112 11.57 2.10 5.79
N GLU A 113 11.07 0.87 5.92
CA GLU A 113 11.80 -0.26 6.48
C GLU A 113 11.40 -1.55 5.76
N VAL A 114 12.37 -2.44 5.60
CA VAL A 114 12.19 -3.79 5.09
C VAL A 114 12.56 -4.76 6.19
N CYS A 115 11.62 -5.64 6.57
CA CYS A 115 11.84 -6.71 7.52
C CYS A 115 11.61 -8.07 6.88
N ARG A 116 12.41 -9.06 7.25
CA ARG A 116 12.45 -10.39 6.62
C ARG A 116 12.15 -11.50 7.61
N GLN A 117 11.22 -12.38 7.22
CA GLN A 117 11.07 -13.69 7.79
C GLN A 117 12.00 -14.67 7.06
N THR A 118 12.78 -15.46 7.81
CA THR A 118 13.85 -16.29 7.24
C THR A 118 13.40 -17.68 6.78
N ASP A 119 12.23 -18.16 7.21
CA ASP A 119 11.67 -19.43 6.75
C ASP A 119 10.99 -19.25 5.38
N SER A 120 11.60 -19.81 4.35
CA SER A 120 11.13 -19.68 2.97
C SER A 120 9.78 -20.36 2.71
N VAL A 121 9.42 -21.39 3.47
CA VAL A 121 8.11 -22.08 3.34
C VAL A 121 7.01 -21.20 3.90
N VAL A 122 7.25 -20.61 5.07
CA VAL A 122 6.35 -19.63 5.69
C VAL A 122 6.18 -18.42 4.79
N ALA A 123 7.30 -17.82 4.35
CA ALA A 123 7.30 -16.65 3.45
C ALA A 123 6.45 -16.93 2.19
N ARG A 124 6.67 -18.05 1.51
CA ARG A 124 5.89 -18.45 0.33
C ARG A 124 4.39 -18.57 0.63
N LYS A 125 4.01 -19.26 1.71
CA LYS A 125 2.60 -19.40 2.08
C LYS A 125 1.96 -18.04 2.38
N ALA A 126 2.64 -17.16 3.13
CA ALA A 126 2.14 -15.83 3.42
C ALA A 126 1.90 -15.02 2.12
N THR A 127 2.82 -15.09 1.14
CA THR A 127 2.63 -14.44 -0.16
C THR A 127 1.45 -15.02 -0.95
N GLU A 128 1.24 -16.33 -0.92
CA GLU A 128 0.08 -16.98 -1.56
C GLU A 128 -1.25 -16.47 -0.98
N TYR A 129 -1.31 -16.25 0.34
CA TYR A 129 -2.47 -15.64 0.98
C TYR A 129 -2.71 -14.21 0.49
N ALA A 130 -1.69 -13.37 0.54
CA ALA A 130 -1.79 -11.97 0.13
C ALA A 130 -2.22 -11.83 -1.35
N ILE A 131 -1.61 -12.60 -2.26
CA ILE A 131 -1.99 -12.65 -3.67
C ILE A 131 -3.45 -13.07 -3.85
N ARG A 132 -3.94 -14.02 -3.05
CA ARG A 132 -5.34 -14.45 -3.09
C ARG A 132 -6.29 -13.31 -2.69
N GLN A 133 -5.95 -12.50 -1.66
CA GLN A 133 -6.78 -11.37 -1.27
C GLN A 133 -6.80 -10.28 -2.37
N TYR A 134 -5.67 -9.99 -2.98
CA TYR A 134 -5.60 -9.10 -4.15
C TYR A 134 -6.47 -9.60 -5.30
N ARG A 135 -6.36 -10.89 -5.68
CA ARG A 135 -7.12 -11.47 -6.82
C ARG A 135 -8.62 -11.49 -6.61
N ARG A 136 -9.09 -11.61 -5.37
CA ARG A 136 -10.53 -11.53 -5.06
C ARG A 136 -11.04 -10.10 -4.89
N HIS A 137 -10.19 -9.09 -5.10
CA HIS A 137 -10.53 -7.68 -4.90
C HIS A 137 -11.07 -7.39 -3.49
N ALA A 138 -10.43 -7.96 -2.45
CA ALA A 138 -10.83 -7.70 -1.08
C ALA A 138 -10.78 -6.20 -0.79
N LEU A 139 -11.85 -5.67 -0.20
CA LEU A 139 -11.97 -4.23 0.09
C LEU A 139 -11.07 -3.83 1.25
N PHE A 140 -10.83 -2.52 1.36
CA PHE A 140 -10.22 -1.95 2.55
C PHE A 140 -11.24 -1.93 3.69
N ASP A 141 -10.82 -2.33 4.88
CA ASP A 141 -11.64 -2.26 6.09
C ASP A 141 -11.52 -0.89 6.74
N HIS A 142 -12.53 -0.06 6.57
CA HIS A 142 -12.62 1.27 7.18
C HIS A 142 -13.03 1.25 8.65
N ASP A 143 -13.57 0.15 9.14
CA ASP A 143 -14.01 -0.02 10.53
C ASP A 143 -12.88 -0.57 11.42
N TYR A 144 -11.79 -1.05 10.81
CA TYR A 144 -10.66 -1.68 11.50
C TYR A 144 -11.11 -2.84 12.40
N ASP A 145 -12.10 -3.60 11.94
CA ASP A 145 -12.68 -4.73 12.66
C ASP A 145 -11.89 -6.00 12.35
N SER A 146 -11.00 -6.37 13.26
CA SER A 146 -10.20 -7.57 13.12
C SER A 146 -10.99 -8.89 13.20
N GLU A 147 -12.31 -8.87 13.46
CA GLU A 147 -13.17 -10.05 13.39
C GLU A 147 -13.79 -10.23 11.99
N ASP A 148 -13.88 -9.17 11.18
CA ASP A 148 -14.26 -9.28 9.77
C ASP A 148 -13.14 -9.95 8.94
N THR A 149 -13.49 -10.92 8.12
CA THR A 149 -12.56 -11.65 7.25
C THR A 149 -12.80 -11.37 5.77
N THR A 150 -13.67 -10.43 5.45
CA THR A 150 -14.06 -10.10 4.07
C THR A 150 -13.30 -8.90 3.53
N SER A 151 -12.96 -7.94 4.37
CA SER A 151 -12.14 -6.76 4.11
C SER A 151 -10.87 -6.77 4.99
N TYR A 152 -9.93 -5.88 4.72
CA TYR A 152 -8.65 -5.82 5.44
C TYR A 152 -8.16 -4.38 5.56
N TYR A 153 -7.63 -4.01 6.72
CA TYR A 153 -6.68 -2.91 6.82
C TYR A 153 -5.24 -3.42 6.68
N CYS A 154 -4.27 -2.52 6.53
CA CYS A 154 -2.91 -2.88 6.11
C CYS A 154 -2.22 -3.91 7.03
N THR A 155 -2.25 -3.69 8.34
CA THR A 155 -1.58 -4.55 9.32
C THR A 155 -2.27 -5.90 9.42
N GLU A 156 -3.60 -5.91 9.40
CA GLU A 156 -4.38 -7.14 9.44
C GLU A 156 -4.07 -8.06 8.26
N LEU A 157 -4.01 -7.52 7.03
CA LEU A 157 -3.66 -8.31 5.85
C LEU A 157 -2.35 -9.10 6.06
N VAL A 158 -1.33 -8.47 6.62
CA VAL A 158 -0.03 -9.10 6.88
C VAL A 158 -0.14 -10.09 8.03
N VAL A 159 -0.81 -9.74 9.13
CA VAL A 159 -1.06 -10.66 10.27
C VAL A 159 -1.73 -11.94 9.78
N ARG A 160 -2.85 -11.81 9.05
CA ARG A 160 -3.60 -12.95 8.54
C ARG A 160 -2.81 -13.80 7.54
N ALA A 161 -1.96 -13.17 6.73
CA ALA A 161 -1.10 -13.88 5.80
C ALA A 161 -0.11 -14.81 6.53
N TYR A 162 0.49 -14.32 7.60
CA TYR A 162 1.43 -15.10 8.38
C TYR A 162 0.77 -16.10 9.33
N GLU A 163 -0.41 -15.79 9.88
CA GLU A 163 -1.25 -16.76 10.60
C GLU A 163 -1.62 -17.94 9.71
N TRP A 164 -2.09 -17.66 8.49
CA TRP A 164 -2.42 -18.70 7.50
C TRP A 164 -1.19 -19.54 7.11
N ALA A 165 -0.01 -18.93 7.10
CA ALA A 165 1.25 -19.64 6.86
C ALA A 165 1.67 -20.55 8.05
N GLY A 166 0.98 -20.47 9.20
CA GLY A 166 1.28 -21.24 10.41
C GLY A 166 2.33 -20.58 11.32
N MET A 167 2.63 -19.30 11.11
CA MET A 167 3.60 -18.54 11.91
C MET A 167 3.05 -17.14 12.25
N PRO A 168 2.16 -17.00 13.24
CA PRO A 168 1.68 -15.71 13.70
C PRO A 168 2.87 -14.78 14.05
N LEU A 169 2.88 -13.57 13.52
CA LEU A 169 3.93 -12.57 13.81
C LEU A 169 3.69 -11.83 15.12
N THR A 170 2.44 -11.74 15.55
CA THR A 170 2.01 -11.03 16.75
C THR A 170 0.87 -11.79 17.43
N GLY A 171 0.46 -11.34 18.63
CA GLY A 171 -0.71 -11.84 19.36
C GLY A 171 -2.03 -11.23 18.88
N ALA A 172 -3.05 -11.29 19.74
CA ALA A 172 -4.34 -10.63 19.49
C ALA A 172 -4.19 -9.11 19.39
N PRO A 173 -5.12 -8.42 18.69
CA PRO A 173 -5.11 -6.95 18.60
C PRO A 173 -5.27 -6.33 19.99
N GLN A 174 -4.54 -5.24 20.27
CA GLN A 174 -4.49 -4.64 21.62
C GLN A 174 -4.64 -3.13 21.63
N HIS A 175 -4.57 -2.47 20.45
CA HIS A 175 -4.55 -1.02 20.37
C HIS A 175 -5.96 -0.48 20.11
N ALA A 176 -6.41 0.42 21.01
CA ALA A 176 -7.62 1.17 20.75
C ALA A 176 -7.39 2.17 19.61
N PHE A 177 -8.18 2.08 18.57
CA PHE A 177 -8.11 2.95 17.41
C PHE A 177 -9.42 3.75 17.29
N HIS A 178 -9.30 5.08 17.28
CA HIS A 178 -10.42 5.99 17.29
C HIS A 178 -10.33 6.96 16.11
N LEU A 179 -11.26 6.82 15.19
CA LEU A 179 -11.55 7.80 14.14
C LEU A 179 -13.00 8.26 14.24
N PRO A 180 -13.37 9.40 13.64
CA PRO A 180 -14.77 9.77 13.52
C PRO A 180 -15.59 8.65 12.86
N GLY A 181 -16.49 8.02 13.63
CA GLY A 181 -17.31 6.91 13.17
C GLY A 181 -16.71 5.50 13.35
N CYS A 182 -15.44 5.37 13.80
CA CYS A 182 -14.78 4.10 14.04
C CYS A 182 -14.19 4.04 15.46
N ASN A 183 -14.56 3.00 16.22
CA ASN A 183 -13.95 2.65 17.52
C ASN A 183 -13.69 1.16 17.52
N SER A 184 -12.45 0.77 17.39
CA SER A 184 -12.06 -0.64 17.28
C SER A 184 -10.82 -0.97 18.11
N ILE A 185 -10.57 -2.25 18.28
CA ILE A 185 -9.31 -2.77 18.80
C ILE A 185 -8.59 -3.44 17.63
N CYS A 186 -7.43 -2.91 17.24
CA CYS A 186 -6.74 -3.34 16.03
C CYS A 186 -5.25 -3.62 16.26
N TRP A 187 -4.60 -4.23 15.26
CA TRP A 187 -3.16 -4.30 15.15
C TRP A 187 -2.63 -3.03 14.51
N LEU A 188 -1.51 -2.54 15.03
CA LEU A 188 -0.79 -1.40 14.48
C LEU A 188 0.54 -1.85 13.84
N PRO A 189 1.18 -1.04 12.99
CA PRO A 189 2.43 -1.40 12.33
C PRO A 189 3.54 -1.81 13.29
N SER A 190 3.62 -1.21 14.50
CA SER A 190 4.61 -1.57 15.52
C SER A 190 4.48 -3.00 16.02
N ASP A 191 3.26 -3.58 16.07
CA ASP A 191 3.05 -4.98 16.48
C ASP A 191 3.80 -5.95 15.57
N LEU A 192 3.79 -5.66 14.27
CA LEU A 192 4.54 -6.46 13.29
C LEU A 192 6.03 -6.13 13.32
N ARG A 193 6.36 -4.84 13.33
CA ARG A 193 7.74 -4.38 13.27
C ARG A 193 8.57 -4.88 14.47
N ASN A 194 7.96 -4.98 15.65
CA ASN A 194 8.60 -5.45 16.88
C ASN A 194 8.57 -6.97 17.05
N SER A 195 8.05 -7.71 16.07
CA SER A 195 8.04 -9.17 16.09
C SER A 195 9.46 -9.74 16.10
N GLU A 196 9.79 -10.59 17.07
CA GLU A 196 11.07 -11.31 17.11
C GLU A 196 11.28 -12.27 15.92
N LYS A 197 10.20 -12.56 15.17
CA LYS A 197 10.21 -13.42 13.98
C LYS A 197 10.62 -12.69 12.71
N LEU A 198 10.75 -11.37 12.77
CA LEU A 198 11.20 -10.52 11.66
C LEU A 198 12.58 -9.94 11.98
N LYS A 199 13.43 -9.88 10.96
CA LYS A 199 14.75 -9.24 11.04
C LYS A 199 14.79 -8.04 10.12
N THR A 200 15.20 -6.89 10.61
CA THR A 200 15.43 -5.70 9.79
C THR A 200 16.50 -5.98 8.74
N VAL A 201 16.18 -5.64 7.50
CA VAL A 201 17.06 -5.77 6.31
C VAL A 201 17.58 -4.39 5.89
N ALA A 202 16.69 -3.40 5.86
CA ALA A 202 17.01 -2.03 5.48
C ALA A 202 16.09 -1.03 6.21
N VAL A 203 16.63 0.15 6.51
CA VAL A 203 15.89 1.33 7.02
C VAL A 203 16.33 2.53 6.21
N PHE A 204 15.42 3.39 5.79
CA PHE A 204 15.69 4.57 4.97
C PHE A 204 14.64 5.65 5.09
#